data_9f86f2dfe5492a0a7ca8e7f90055d55b
#
_entry.id   9f86f2dfe5492a0a7ca8e7f90055d55b
#
_cell.length_a   1.000
_cell.length_b   1.000
_cell.length_c   1.000
_cell.angle_alpha   90.00
_cell.angle_beta   90.00
_cell.angle_gamma   90.00
#
_symmetry.space_group_name_H-M   'P 1'
#
loop_
_entity.id
_entity.type
_entity.pdbx_description
1 polymer ?
#
loop_
_entity_poly.entity_id
_entity_poly.type
_entity_poly.pdbx_seq_one_letter_code
_entity_poly.pdbx_strand_id
1 'polypeptide(L)'
;MPSYRLFYEKDATDDAPLFELCVHIAGECDVPAPAEGRLLHTFDEPDIIQEFYAEPQGGHSIRIYTHPRSLAAILHASEDWRQARAEIFGNKNTQSYALGNVVMMLYALTALEANALLLHASVVEHSGKGYIFQGKSGTGKSTHSRLWLKYIPDTALLNDDNPVVRLMPDGTVRVFGTPWSGKTPCYINRSVPVGAFVRLFQAPENKIERMQPPLSGASIIGSASGMRWDKDFYTRMLQLSFGIAKQTGIFTLHCLPDEEAARICHAAVTKQ
;
A
#
# COMPACT_ATOMS: atom_id res chain seq x y z
N MET A 1 13.77 -1.10 13.16
CA MET A 1 12.36 -0.69 13.32
C MET A 1 11.57 -1.91 13.81
N PRO A 2 10.77 -1.80 14.89
CA PRO A 2 10.06 -2.97 15.46
C PRO A 2 9.09 -3.65 14.49
N SER A 3 8.39 -2.87 13.66
CA SER A 3 7.43 -3.37 12.67
C SER A 3 8.04 -4.28 11.60
N TYR A 4 9.32 -4.12 11.29
CA TYR A 4 10.02 -4.92 10.28
C TYR A 4 10.58 -6.24 10.83
N ARG A 5 10.62 -6.41 12.16
CA ARG A 5 11.27 -7.56 12.79
C ARG A 5 10.74 -8.91 12.33
N LEU A 6 9.44 -9.00 12.06
CA LEU A 6 8.79 -10.22 11.59
C LEU A 6 9.00 -10.49 10.10
N PHE A 7 9.50 -9.51 9.36
CA PHE A 7 9.73 -9.57 7.91
C PHE A 7 11.21 -9.71 7.56
N TYR A 8 12.05 -9.83 8.59
CA TYR A 8 13.48 -10.03 8.40
C TYR A 8 13.77 -11.50 8.10
N GLU A 9 14.33 -11.76 6.92
CA GLU A 9 14.88 -13.07 6.53
C GLU A 9 16.39 -13.07 6.77
N LYS A 10 16.90 -14.11 7.41
CA LYS A 10 18.33 -14.23 7.75
C LYS A 10 19.12 -14.97 6.66
N ASP A 11 18.46 -15.89 5.99
CA ASP A 11 19.10 -16.71 4.98
C ASP A 11 18.96 -16.01 3.63
N ALA A 12 20.08 -15.94 2.91
CA ALA A 12 20.06 -15.41 1.54
C ALA A 12 19.19 -16.32 0.67
N THR A 13 18.26 -15.73 -0.08
CA THR A 13 17.53 -16.43 -1.13
C THR A 13 18.29 -16.30 -2.44
N ASP A 14 18.13 -17.25 -3.36
CA ASP A 14 18.67 -17.16 -4.72
C ASP A 14 17.92 -16.14 -5.60
N ASP A 15 16.82 -15.59 -5.08
CA ASP A 15 16.03 -14.60 -5.79
C ASP A 15 16.72 -13.23 -5.80
N ALA A 16 16.74 -12.58 -6.96
CA ALA A 16 17.22 -11.20 -7.06
C ALA A 16 16.33 -10.26 -6.24
N PRO A 17 16.92 -9.34 -5.45
CA PRO A 17 16.14 -8.37 -4.68
C PRO A 17 15.35 -7.44 -5.61
N LEU A 18 14.19 -6.98 -5.16
CA LEU A 18 13.42 -5.95 -5.87
C LEU A 18 14.18 -4.63 -5.94
N PHE A 19 14.88 -4.29 -4.87
CA PHE A 19 15.77 -3.13 -4.80
C PHE A 19 16.82 -3.31 -3.71
N GLU A 20 17.92 -2.58 -3.83
CA GLU A 20 18.94 -2.40 -2.81
C GLU A 20 18.92 -0.96 -2.31
N LEU A 21 18.94 -0.76 -1.00
CA LEU A 21 18.88 0.55 -0.37
C LEU A 21 20.05 0.73 0.59
N CYS A 22 20.92 1.69 0.30
CA CYS A 22 21.93 2.19 1.23
C CYS A 22 21.34 3.36 2.02
N VAL A 23 21.42 3.30 3.36
CA VAL A 23 20.87 4.34 4.25
C VAL A 23 21.99 5.05 4.99
N HIS A 24 22.03 6.37 4.88
CA HIS A 24 22.85 7.25 5.68
C HIS A 24 21.96 8.05 6.65
N ILE A 25 22.33 8.04 7.94
CA ILE A 25 21.68 8.89 8.94
C ILE A 25 22.49 10.15 9.06
N ALA A 26 21.91 11.26 8.64
CA ALA A 26 22.54 12.56 8.65
C ALA A 26 22.80 13.04 10.10
N GLY A 27 23.93 13.65 10.34
CA GLY A 27 24.28 14.31 11.61
C GLY A 27 23.51 15.63 11.79
N GLU A 28 23.56 16.17 13.01
CA GLU A 28 22.87 17.45 13.31
C GLU A 28 23.38 18.64 12.51
N CYS A 29 24.64 18.58 12.04
CA CYS A 29 25.28 19.64 11.26
C CYS A 29 25.21 19.42 9.75
N ASP A 30 24.64 18.32 9.27
CA ASP A 30 24.57 18.03 7.86
C ASP A 30 23.51 18.91 7.19
N VAL A 31 23.93 19.65 6.19
CA VAL A 31 23.06 20.50 5.38
C VAL A 31 22.62 19.71 4.15
N PRO A 32 21.32 19.47 3.96
CA PRO A 32 20.86 18.74 2.79
C PRO A 32 21.18 19.51 1.51
N ALA A 33 21.64 18.78 0.50
CA ALA A 33 21.86 19.36 -0.83
C ALA A 33 20.55 19.97 -1.38
N PRO A 34 20.60 21.06 -2.15
CA PRO A 34 19.42 21.60 -2.82
C PRO A 34 18.81 20.57 -3.78
N ALA A 35 17.53 20.72 -4.12
CA ALA A 35 16.91 19.87 -5.13
C ALA A 35 17.54 20.19 -6.49
N GLU A 36 18.05 19.15 -7.14
CA GLU A 36 18.54 19.22 -8.51
C GLU A 36 17.57 18.48 -9.43
N GLY A 37 17.41 18.97 -10.67
CA GLY A 37 16.57 18.31 -11.63
C GLY A 37 15.17 18.90 -11.79
N ARG A 38 14.36 18.22 -12.59
CA ARG A 38 13.01 18.66 -12.95
C ARG A 38 11.98 18.02 -12.02
N LEU A 39 11.19 18.84 -11.32
CA LEU A 39 10.06 18.36 -10.54
C LEU A 39 9.04 17.63 -11.45
N LEU A 40 8.73 16.39 -11.11
CA LEU A 40 7.77 15.54 -11.83
C LEU A 40 6.39 15.59 -11.20
N HIS A 41 6.35 15.48 -9.86
CA HIS A 41 5.09 15.42 -9.12
C HIS A 41 5.30 15.77 -7.65
N THR A 42 4.22 16.27 -7.01
CA THR A 42 4.16 16.50 -5.57
C THR A 42 2.92 15.81 -5.01
N PHE A 43 3.11 14.99 -3.98
CA PHE A 43 2.04 14.58 -3.08
C PHE A 43 2.07 15.49 -1.85
N ASP A 44 0.93 16.07 -1.50
CA ASP A 44 0.77 16.91 -0.33
C ASP A 44 -0.40 16.37 0.48
N GLU A 45 -0.08 15.57 1.49
CA GLU A 45 -1.01 14.92 2.39
C GLU A 45 -0.85 15.51 3.81
N PRO A 46 -1.84 15.41 4.71
CA PRO A 46 -1.81 16.08 6.01
C PRO A 46 -0.56 15.87 6.85
N ASP A 47 0.07 14.71 6.76
CA ASP A 47 1.20 14.32 7.60
C ASP A 47 2.54 14.29 6.85
N ILE A 48 2.53 14.36 5.51
CA ILE A 48 3.71 14.15 4.67
C ILE A 48 3.60 14.87 3.33
N ILE A 49 4.71 15.49 2.91
CA ILE A 49 4.87 16.01 1.55
C ILE A 49 5.97 15.19 0.86
N GLN A 50 5.73 14.78 -0.38
CA GLN A 50 6.68 14.00 -1.18
C GLN A 50 6.82 14.66 -2.55
N GLU A 51 8.04 15.08 -2.86
CA GLU A 51 8.38 15.71 -4.14
C GLU A 51 9.27 14.76 -4.96
N PHE A 52 8.83 14.45 -6.16
CA PHE A 52 9.52 13.55 -7.10
C PHE A 52 10.22 14.37 -8.18
N TYR A 53 11.49 14.07 -8.41
CA TYR A 53 12.32 14.76 -9.41
C TYR A 53 12.95 13.75 -10.38
N ALA A 54 13.09 14.17 -11.66
CA ALA A 54 14.02 13.55 -12.60
C ALA A 54 15.38 14.24 -12.45
N GLU A 55 16.44 13.46 -12.21
CA GLU A 55 17.78 14.01 -12.04
C GLU A 55 18.46 14.31 -13.39
N PRO A 56 19.29 15.35 -13.47
CA PRO A 56 19.93 15.75 -14.73
C PRO A 56 20.87 14.68 -15.31
N GLN A 57 21.42 13.83 -14.46
CA GLN A 57 22.38 12.78 -14.82
C GLN A 57 21.72 11.40 -15.06
N GLY A 58 20.38 11.36 -15.08
CA GLY A 58 19.60 10.14 -15.11
C GLY A 58 19.22 9.64 -13.72
N GLY A 59 18.11 8.88 -13.63
CA GLY A 59 17.53 8.44 -12.38
C GLY A 59 16.56 9.45 -11.77
N HIS A 60 16.26 9.24 -10.49
CA HIS A 60 15.22 9.95 -9.78
C HIS A 60 15.66 10.35 -8.37
N SER A 61 15.08 11.44 -7.85
CA SER A 61 15.12 11.69 -6.41
C SER A 61 13.74 11.99 -5.85
N ILE A 62 13.57 11.66 -4.56
CA ILE A 62 12.35 11.93 -3.81
C ILE A 62 12.74 12.65 -2.54
N ARG A 63 12.12 13.81 -2.31
CA ARG A 63 12.25 14.54 -1.05
C ARG A 63 11.01 14.33 -0.22
N ILE A 64 11.22 13.90 1.01
CA ILE A 64 10.15 13.62 1.98
C ILE A 64 10.22 14.64 3.09
N TYR A 65 9.11 15.36 3.29
CA TYR A 65 8.98 16.34 4.36
C TYR A 65 7.87 15.93 5.32
N THR A 66 8.08 16.19 6.60
CA THR A 66 7.02 16.19 7.61
C THR A 66 6.49 17.61 7.78
N HIS A 67 5.23 17.76 8.21
CA HIS A 67 4.68 19.08 8.51
C HIS A 67 5.30 19.69 9.78
N PRO A 68 5.57 21.03 9.80
CA PRO A 68 5.30 22.04 8.76
C PRO A 68 6.46 22.19 7.73
N ARG A 69 6.65 21.24 6.83
CA ARG A 69 7.68 21.21 5.76
C ARG A 69 9.13 21.11 6.28
N SER A 70 9.34 20.23 7.25
CA SER A 70 10.67 19.84 7.70
C SER A 70 11.18 18.67 6.88
N LEU A 71 12.35 18.81 6.22
CA LEU A 71 12.94 17.72 5.45
C LEU A 71 13.28 16.55 6.36
N ALA A 72 12.76 15.38 6.02
CA ALA A 72 12.94 14.15 6.79
C ALA A 72 13.76 13.09 6.04
N ALA A 73 13.73 13.08 4.69
CA ALA A 73 14.59 12.22 3.89
C ALA A 73 14.81 12.79 2.49
N ILE A 74 15.96 12.41 1.89
CA ILE A 74 16.22 12.49 0.45
C ILE A 74 16.53 11.07 0.00
N LEU A 75 15.82 10.61 -1.01
CA LEU A 75 16.06 9.34 -1.69
C LEU A 75 16.58 9.64 -3.09
N HIS A 76 17.70 9.05 -3.47
CA HIS A 76 18.22 9.00 -4.84
C HIS A 76 18.11 7.57 -5.34
N ALA A 77 17.64 7.38 -6.57
CA ALA A 77 17.46 6.05 -7.15
C ALA A 77 17.84 6.03 -8.64
N SER A 78 18.24 4.84 -9.11
CA SER A 78 18.38 4.55 -10.54
C SER A 78 17.07 4.74 -11.31
N GLU A 79 17.13 4.78 -12.64
CA GLU A 79 15.93 4.91 -13.51
C GLU A 79 14.89 3.80 -13.27
N ASP A 80 15.35 2.60 -12.93
CA ASP A 80 14.52 1.43 -12.63
C ASP A 80 14.17 1.28 -11.14
N TRP A 81 14.57 2.21 -10.28
CA TRP A 81 14.36 2.24 -8.83
C TRP A 81 15.04 1.10 -8.05
N ARG A 82 15.88 0.27 -8.69
CA ARG A 82 16.45 -0.93 -8.07
C ARG A 82 17.69 -0.65 -7.23
N GLN A 83 18.43 0.40 -7.55
CA GLN A 83 19.58 0.85 -6.77
C GLN A 83 19.26 2.21 -6.16
N ALA A 84 19.30 2.28 -4.83
CA ALA A 84 18.86 3.47 -4.12
C ALA A 84 19.78 3.83 -2.94
N ARG A 85 19.89 5.14 -2.67
CA ARG A 85 20.54 5.69 -1.49
C ARG A 85 19.63 6.70 -0.83
N ALA A 86 19.45 6.57 0.47
CA ALA A 86 18.66 7.52 1.25
C ALA A 86 19.51 8.24 2.30
N GLU A 87 19.31 9.53 2.42
CA GLU A 87 19.78 10.36 3.53
C GLU A 87 18.59 10.69 4.43
N ILE A 88 18.69 10.34 5.72
CA ILE A 88 17.61 10.48 6.68
C ILE A 88 17.96 11.53 7.72
N PHE A 89 17.07 12.49 7.94
CA PHE A 89 17.27 13.66 8.80
C PHE A 89 16.36 13.63 10.04
N GLY A 90 16.66 14.50 11.01
CA GLY A 90 15.84 14.76 12.18
C GLY A 90 16.10 13.82 13.36
N ASN A 91 15.20 13.85 14.35
CA ASN A 91 15.30 13.02 15.54
C ASN A 91 14.90 11.56 15.28
N LYS A 92 15.11 10.65 16.25
CA LYS A 92 14.83 9.20 16.11
C LYS A 92 13.43 8.87 15.65
N ASN A 93 12.40 9.64 16.06
CA ASN A 93 11.02 9.39 15.64
C ASN A 93 10.84 9.78 14.17
N THR A 94 11.33 10.97 13.78
CA THR A 94 11.33 11.43 12.38
C THR A 94 12.12 10.48 11.49
N GLN A 95 13.30 10.01 11.93
CA GLN A 95 14.13 9.06 11.20
C GLN A 95 13.41 7.72 10.96
N SER A 96 12.76 7.17 11.99
CA SER A 96 11.99 5.93 11.86
C SER A 96 10.81 6.10 10.90
N TYR A 97 10.10 7.21 10.98
CA TYR A 97 8.99 7.53 10.09
C TYR A 97 9.46 7.71 8.65
N ALA A 98 10.50 8.49 8.43
CA ALA A 98 11.08 8.77 7.12
C ALA A 98 11.61 7.48 6.46
N LEU A 99 12.37 6.68 7.18
CA LEU A 99 12.89 5.39 6.67
C LEU A 99 11.74 4.44 6.31
N GLY A 100 10.69 4.37 7.13
CA GLY A 100 9.48 3.59 6.81
C GLY A 100 8.84 4.00 5.50
N ASN A 101 8.71 5.31 5.26
CA ASN A 101 8.17 5.84 4.01
C ASN A 101 9.11 5.58 2.81
N VAL A 102 10.43 5.78 2.97
CA VAL A 102 11.41 5.48 1.91
C VAL A 102 11.29 4.02 1.44
N VAL A 103 11.31 3.06 2.38
CA VAL A 103 11.21 1.63 2.04
C VAL A 103 9.85 1.30 1.42
N MET A 104 8.77 1.85 1.97
CA MET A 104 7.41 1.66 1.43
C MET A 104 7.28 2.19 0.00
N MET A 105 7.85 3.37 -0.28
CA MET A 105 7.81 3.97 -1.61
C MET A 105 8.64 3.16 -2.61
N LEU A 106 9.88 2.79 -2.29
CA LEU A 106 10.69 1.93 -3.15
C LEU A 106 9.98 0.62 -3.44
N TYR A 107 9.36 0.01 -2.42
CA TYR A 107 8.56 -1.19 -2.64
C TYR A 107 7.40 -0.94 -3.62
N ALA A 108 6.63 0.13 -3.44
CA ALA A 108 5.51 0.46 -4.33
C ALA A 108 5.95 0.70 -5.78
N LEU A 109 7.17 1.27 -5.98
CA LEU A 109 7.73 1.59 -7.29
C LEU A 109 8.32 0.35 -8.00
N THR A 110 8.80 -0.63 -7.25
CA THR A 110 9.43 -1.85 -7.80
C THR A 110 8.52 -3.08 -7.79
N ALA A 111 7.44 -3.08 -7.01
CA ALA A 111 6.55 -4.24 -6.79
C ALA A 111 5.90 -4.77 -8.08
N LEU A 112 5.71 -3.91 -9.11
CA LEU A 112 5.18 -4.33 -10.42
C LEU A 112 6.03 -5.41 -11.09
N GLU A 113 7.35 -5.45 -10.84
CA GLU A 113 8.25 -6.50 -11.34
C GLU A 113 7.90 -7.89 -10.78
N ALA A 114 7.32 -7.90 -9.58
CA ALA A 114 6.84 -9.12 -8.94
C ALA A 114 5.33 -9.37 -9.15
N ASN A 115 4.67 -8.66 -10.08
CA ASN A 115 3.22 -8.67 -10.27
C ASN A 115 2.46 -8.36 -8.99
N ALA A 116 2.94 -7.40 -8.20
CA ALA A 116 2.38 -6.99 -6.93
C ALA A 116 1.99 -5.51 -6.92
N LEU A 117 0.97 -5.18 -6.13
CA LEU A 117 0.50 -3.81 -5.87
C LEU A 117 0.48 -3.57 -4.37
N LEU A 118 1.05 -2.47 -3.93
CA LEU A 118 0.82 -1.92 -2.60
C LEU A 118 -0.49 -1.14 -2.63
N LEU A 119 -1.41 -1.45 -1.71
CA LEU A 119 -2.74 -0.84 -1.68
C LEU A 119 -2.94 -0.02 -0.40
N HIS A 120 -3.67 1.08 -0.49
CA HIS A 120 -4.23 1.74 0.68
C HIS A 120 -5.59 1.11 1.02
N ALA A 121 -5.57 0.10 1.91
CA ALA A 121 -6.72 -0.75 2.23
C ALA A 121 -6.62 -1.35 3.64
N SER A 122 -7.73 -1.84 4.17
CA SER A 122 -7.75 -2.66 5.38
C SER A 122 -8.16 -4.08 5.03
N VAL A 123 -7.55 -5.09 5.65
CA VAL A 123 -7.75 -6.50 5.30
C VAL A 123 -8.06 -7.33 6.53
N VAL A 124 -9.15 -8.06 6.47
CA VAL A 124 -9.45 -9.12 7.43
C VAL A 124 -9.28 -10.49 6.77
N GLU A 125 -8.90 -11.47 7.58
CA GLU A 125 -8.89 -12.87 7.21
C GLU A 125 -10.09 -13.56 7.85
N HIS A 126 -10.81 -14.33 7.04
CA HIS A 126 -11.89 -15.19 7.50
C HIS A 126 -11.89 -16.47 6.65
N SER A 127 -11.99 -17.64 7.31
CA SER A 127 -12.00 -18.95 6.66
C SER A 127 -10.85 -19.16 5.65
N GLY A 128 -9.63 -18.68 6.00
CA GLY A 128 -8.42 -18.83 5.18
C GLY A 128 -8.37 -17.95 3.94
N LYS A 129 -9.25 -16.97 3.79
CA LYS A 129 -9.27 -15.99 2.69
C LYS A 129 -9.18 -14.56 3.22
N GLY A 130 -8.55 -13.67 2.45
CA GLY A 130 -8.45 -12.25 2.76
C GLY A 130 -9.54 -11.43 2.09
N TYR A 131 -10.22 -10.58 2.86
CA TYR A 131 -11.25 -9.66 2.38
C TYR A 131 -10.73 -8.24 2.51
N ILE A 132 -10.64 -7.52 1.38
CA ILE A 132 -9.92 -6.27 1.24
C ILE A 132 -10.90 -5.12 1.15
N PHE A 133 -10.89 -4.23 2.16
CA PHE A 133 -11.75 -3.05 2.21
C PHE A 133 -11.01 -1.83 1.67
N GLN A 134 -11.53 -1.25 0.59
CA GLN A 134 -10.97 -0.12 -0.14
C GLN A 134 -11.88 1.11 -0.02
N GLY A 135 -11.31 2.29 -0.22
CA GLY A 135 -12.04 3.56 -0.24
C GLY A 135 -11.11 4.73 0.07
N LYS A 136 -11.58 5.95 -0.16
CA LYS A 136 -10.85 7.18 0.17
C LYS A 136 -10.48 7.21 1.67
N SER A 137 -9.48 8.01 2.04
CA SER A 137 -9.20 8.26 3.45
C SER A 137 -10.48 8.75 4.17
N GLY A 138 -10.72 8.25 5.37
CA GLY A 138 -11.92 8.62 6.15
C GLY A 138 -13.22 7.88 5.77
N THR A 139 -13.26 7.02 4.74
CA THR A 139 -14.50 6.28 4.38
C THR A 139 -14.91 5.19 5.37
N GLY A 140 -14.05 4.84 6.34
CA GLY A 140 -14.37 3.84 7.35
C GLY A 140 -13.79 2.44 7.11
N LYS A 141 -12.72 2.28 6.32
CA LYS A 141 -12.05 0.98 6.06
C LYS A 141 -11.74 0.23 7.37
N SER A 142 -10.96 0.85 8.25
CA SER A 142 -10.62 0.25 9.56
C SER A 142 -11.83 0.08 10.48
N THR A 143 -12.86 0.91 10.34
CA THR A 143 -14.12 0.76 11.06
C THR A 143 -14.83 -0.51 10.60
N HIS A 144 -14.93 -0.72 9.28
CA HIS A 144 -15.58 -1.91 8.73
C HIS A 144 -14.82 -3.20 9.06
N SER A 145 -13.49 -3.18 9.06
CA SER A 145 -12.67 -4.30 9.57
C SER A 145 -12.99 -4.61 11.02
N ARG A 146 -13.10 -3.58 11.89
CA ARG A 146 -13.50 -3.77 13.31
C ARG A 146 -14.91 -4.32 13.48
N LEU A 147 -15.85 -3.97 12.59
CA LEU A 147 -17.20 -4.57 12.60
C LEU A 147 -17.15 -6.05 12.24
N TRP A 148 -16.31 -6.44 11.27
CA TRP A 148 -16.09 -7.85 10.96
C TRP A 148 -15.50 -8.61 12.15
N LEU A 149 -14.45 -8.06 12.79
CA LEU A 149 -13.84 -8.67 13.98
C LEU A 149 -14.85 -8.84 15.13
N LYS A 150 -15.82 -7.95 15.23
CA LYS A 150 -16.83 -7.97 16.31
C LYS A 150 -17.99 -8.90 16.02
N TYR A 151 -18.47 -8.96 14.78
CA TYR A 151 -19.75 -9.59 14.47
C TYR A 151 -19.66 -10.85 13.58
N ILE A 152 -18.49 -11.09 12.97
CA ILE A 152 -18.26 -12.29 12.15
C ILE A 152 -17.28 -13.20 12.91
N PRO A 153 -17.72 -14.37 13.39
CA PRO A 153 -16.84 -15.31 14.09
C PRO A 153 -15.61 -15.69 13.26
N ASP A 154 -14.55 -16.10 13.91
CA ASP A 154 -13.31 -16.60 13.29
C ASP A 154 -12.68 -15.63 12.26
N THR A 155 -12.82 -14.33 12.52
CA THR A 155 -12.22 -13.27 11.74
C THR A 155 -11.00 -12.69 12.47
N ALA A 156 -9.91 -12.50 11.75
CA ALA A 156 -8.68 -11.85 12.25
C ALA A 156 -8.28 -10.68 11.34
N LEU A 157 -7.65 -9.65 11.93
CA LEU A 157 -7.04 -8.56 11.15
C LEU A 157 -5.74 -9.08 10.54
N LEU A 158 -5.55 -8.89 9.23
CA LEU A 158 -4.31 -9.25 8.53
C LEU A 158 -3.42 -8.02 8.29
N ASN A 159 -3.99 -6.90 7.90
CA ASN A 159 -3.32 -5.61 7.75
C ASN A 159 -4.33 -4.46 7.85
N ASP A 160 -3.91 -3.34 8.41
CA ASP A 160 -4.76 -2.14 8.49
C ASP A 160 -3.98 -0.92 7.99
N ASP A 161 -3.88 -0.77 6.68
CA ASP A 161 -3.44 0.42 5.95
C ASP A 161 -2.75 0.12 4.61
N ASN A 162 -1.65 -0.68 4.60
CA ASN A 162 -0.84 -0.88 3.39
C ASN A 162 -0.56 -2.36 3.10
N PRO A 163 -1.59 -3.19 2.82
CA PRO A 163 -1.41 -4.57 2.37
C PRO A 163 -0.80 -4.61 0.97
N VAL A 164 -0.16 -5.74 0.66
CA VAL A 164 0.29 -6.06 -0.70
C VAL A 164 -0.61 -7.12 -1.30
N VAL A 165 -1.02 -6.92 -2.55
CA VAL A 165 -1.74 -7.92 -3.34
C VAL A 165 -0.87 -8.33 -4.51
N ARG A 166 -0.73 -9.64 -4.73
CA ARG A 166 0.09 -10.21 -5.79
C ARG A 166 -0.71 -11.18 -6.65
N LEU A 167 -0.56 -11.06 -7.97
CA LEU A 167 -1.00 -12.07 -8.93
C LEU A 167 0.13 -13.09 -9.07
N MET A 168 -0.12 -14.31 -8.61
CA MET A 168 0.86 -15.39 -8.62
C MET A 168 0.99 -16.02 -10.02
N PRO A 169 2.12 -16.70 -10.32
CA PRO A 169 2.33 -17.36 -11.63
C PRO A 169 1.28 -18.41 -11.98
N ASP A 170 0.66 -19.06 -10.98
CA ASP A 170 -0.42 -20.04 -11.14
C ASP A 170 -1.80 -19.38 -11.37
N GLY A 171 -1.86 -18.05 -11.45
CA GLY A 171 -3.08 -17.28 -11.62
C GLY A 171 -3.84 -17.00 -10.33
N THR A 172 -3.41 -17.50 -9.18
CA THR A 172 -4.05 -17.17 -7.90
C THR A 172 -3.71 -15.73 -7.48
N VAL A 173 -4.63 -15.07 -6.79
CA VAL A 173 -4.40 -13.76 -6.20
C VAL A 173 -4.25 -13.91 -4.70
N ARG A 174 -3.14 -13.42 -4.14
CA ARG A 174 -2.87 -13.47 -2.70
C ARG A 174 -2.72 -12.07 -2.12
N VAL A 175 -3.17 -11.91 -0.88
CA VAL A 175 -2.94 -10.70 -0.09
C VAL A 175 -1.97 -11.02 1.06
N PHE A 176 -1.05 -10.10 1.29
CA PHE A 176 0.04 -10.20 2.25
C PHE A 176 -0.11 -9.11 3.31
N GLY A 177 0.10 -9.49 4.57
CA GLY A 177 0.40 -8.53 5.62
C GLY A 177 1.78 -7.90 5.41
N THR A 178 1.98 -6.70 5.93
CA THR A 178 3.18 -5.88 5.70
C THR A 178 3.68 -5.24 6.98
N PRO A 179 4.91 -4.71 7.01
CA PRO A 179 5.41 -3.93 8.13
C PRO A 179 4.79 -2.53 8.23
N TRP A 180 3.93 -2.16 7.29
CA TRP A 180 3.25 -0.87 7.25
C TRP A 180 1.80 -1.00 7.71
N SER A 181 1.47 -0.30 8.78
CA SER A 181 0.13 -0.29 9.36
C SER A 181 -0.25 1.12 9.78
N GLY A 182 -1.53 1.42 9.75
CA GLY A 182 -2.06 2.72 10.15
C GLY A 182 -2.14 2.88 11.67
N LYS A 183 -3.27 3.43 12.13
CA LYS A 183 -3.49 3.70 13.56
C LYS A 183 -3.58 2.43 14.43
N THR A 184 -3.92 1.30 13.83
CA THR A 184 -3.97 -0.01 14.52
C THR A 184 -2.69 -0.78 14.18
N PRO A 185 -1.73 -0.94 15.11
CA PRO A 185 -0.55 -1.74 14.86
C PRO A 185 -0.92 -3.17 14.50
N CYS A 186 -0.62 -3.58 13.26
CA CYS A 186 -0.89 -4.91 12.75
C CYS A 186 0.23 -5.32 11.78
N TYR A 187 1.24 -5.99 12.30
CA TYR A 187 2.44 -6.38 11.57
C TYR A 187 2.51 -7.90 11.49
N ILE A 188 1.87 -8.49 10.47
CA ILE A 188 1.76 -9.94 10.32
C ILE A 188 2.47 -10.36 9.04
N ASN A 189 3.53 -11.17 9.16
CA ASN A 189 4.20 -11.78 8.01
C ASN A 189 3.48 -13.06 7.61
N ARG A 190 2.36 -12.91 6.92
CA ARG A 190 1.54 -14.00 6.40
C ARG A 190 0.79 -13.58 5.14
N SER A 191 0.46 -14.54 4.30
CA SER A 191 -0.40 -14.31 3.14
C SER A 191 -1.52 -15.34 3.06
N VAL A 192 -2.64 -14.92 2.48
CA VAL A 192 -3.79 -15.77 2.20
C VAL A 192 -4.33 -15.50 0.80
N PRO A 193 -5.03 -16.45 0.16
CA PRO A 193 -5.76 -16.17 -1.07
C PRO A 193 -6.76 -15.03 -0.87
N VAL A 194 -6.94 -14.18 -1.88
CA VAL A 194 -7.95 -13.12 -1.84
C VAL A 194 -9.34 -13.74 -1.99
N GLY A 195 -10.23 -13.47 -1.06
CA GLY A 195 -11.65 -13.80 -1.15
C GLY A 195 -12.41 -12.79 -1.99
N ALA A 196 -12.31 -11.50 -1.66
CA ALA A 196 -12.95 -10.43 -2.41
C ALA A 196 -12.34 -9.07 -2.10
N PHE A 197 -12.56 -8.10 -3.00
CA PHE A 197 -12.39 -6.67 -2.75
C PHE A 197 -13.75 -6.02 -2.52
N VAL A 198 -13.81 -5.11 -1.57
CA VAL A 198 -15.04 -4.35 -1.25
C VAL A 198 -14.71 -2.86 -1.20
N ARG A 199 -15.27 -2.10 -2.13
CA ARG A 199 -15.15 -0.66 -2.14
C ARG A 199 -16.25 -0.03 -1.31
N LEU A 200 -15.86 0.69 -0.25
CA LEU A 200 -16.76 1.29 0.73
C LEU A 200 -17.20 2.70 0.32
N PHE A 201 -18.48 2.99 0.55
CA PHE A 201 -19.07 4.30 0.48
C PHE A 201 -19.98 4.52 1.70
N GLN A 202 -19.85 5.65 2.35
CA GLN A 202 -20.78 6.05 3.40
C GLN A 202 -22.16 6.36 2.78
N ALA A 203 -23.21 5.78 3.31
CA ALA A 203 -24.56 5.92 2.82
C ALA A 203 -25.58 5.81 3.98
N PRO A 204 -26.81 6.30 3.81
CA PRO A 204 -27.86 6.20 4.83
C PRO A 204 -28.50 4.81 4.93
N GLU A 205 -28.14 3.90 4.05
CA GLU A 205 -28.65 2.53 4.02
C GLU A 205 -27.53 1.54 3.66
N ASN A 206 -27.71 0.27 4.02
CA ASN A 206 -26.75 -0.79 3.74
C ASN A 206 -27.14 -1.51 2.43
N LYS A 207 -26.28 -1.43 1.41
CA LYS A 207 -26.46 -2.10 0.11
C LYS A 207 -25.15 -2.57 -0.45
N ILE A 208 -25.06 -3.84 -0.86
CA ILE A 208 -23.89 -4.40 -1.52
C ILE A 208 -24.23 -4.90 -2.91
N GLU A 209 -23.35 -4.60 -3.87
CA GLU A 209 -23.50 -5.00 -5.27
C GLU A 209 -22.15 -5.48 -5.84
N ARG A 210 -22.20 -6.51 -6.68
CA ARG A 210 -21.00 -6.97 -7.41
C ARG A 210 -20.70 -6.04 -8.57
N MET A 211 -19.46 -5.58 -8.64
CA MET A 211 -18.99 -4.76 -9.77
C MET A 211 -18.79 -5.62 -11.01
N GLN A 212 -19.18 -5.07 -12.14
CA GLN A 212 -18.91 -5.64 -13.46
C GLN A 212 -17.70 -4.96 -14.13
N PRO A 213 -16.96 -5.65 -15.01
CA PRO A 213 -15.96 -5.01 -15.87
C PRO A 213 -16.59 -3.90 -16.73
N PRO A 214 -15.87 -2.79 -17.02
CA PRO A 214 -14.47 -2.50 -16.64
C PRO A 214 -14.28 -1.88 -15.25
N LEU A 215 -15.35 -1.56 -14.52
CA LEU A 215 -15.29 -0.83 -13.24
C LEU A 215 -14.52 -1.60 -12.16
N SER A 216 -14.52 -2.94 -12.21
CA SER A 216 -13.83 -3.79 -11.26
C SER A 216 -12.31 -3.53 -11.25
N GLY A 217 -11.64 -3.52 -12.40
CA GLY A 217 -10.20 -3.22 -12.49
C GLY A 217 -9.88 -1.76 -12.07
N ALA A 218 -10.74 -0.82 -12.48
CA ALA A 218 -10.60 0.58 -12.10
C ALA A 218 -10.76 0.80 -10.58
N SER A 219 -11.52 -0.04 -9.89
CA SER A 219 -11.66 0.02 -8.43
C SER A 219 -10.35 -0.30 -7.72
N ILE A 220 -9.61 -1.33 -8.15
CA ILE A 220 -8.35 -1.74 -7.53
C ILE A 220 -7.29 -0.64 -7.66
N ILE A 221 -7.10 -0.11 -8.88
CA ILE A 221 -6.09 0.92 -9.13
C ILE A 221 -6.36 2.21 -8.34
N GLY A 222 -7.62 2.47 -7.99
CA GLY A 222 -8.01 3.60 -7.16
C GLY A 222 -7.35 3.60 -5.78
N SER A 223 -6.96 2.43 -5.26
CA SER A 223 -6.29 2.25 -3.97
C SER A 223 -4.80 1.88 -4.10
N ALA A 224 -4.29 1.68 -5.31
CA ALA A 224 -2.90 1.29 -5.53
C ALA A 224 -1.96 2.50 -5.42
N SER A 225 -0.82 2.31 -4.76
CA SER A 225 0.28 3.27 -4.67
C SER A 225 1.20 3.14 -5.87
N GLY A 226 1.66 4.26 -6.44
CA GLY A 226 2.60 4.28 -7.56
C GLY A 226 2.53 5.55 -8.40
N MET A 227 3.37 5.64 -9.43
CA MET A 227 3.53 6.81 -10.30
C MET A 227 2.40 6.90 -11.33
N ARG A 228 1.30 7.58 -10.96
CA ARG A 228 0.15 7.76 -11.88
C ARG A 228 0.39 8.80 -12.97
N TRP A 229 1.40 9.65 -12.81
CA TRP A 229 1.83 10.64 -13.80
C TRP A 229 2.80 10.05 -14.82
N ASP A 230 3.40 8.91 -14.55
CA ASP A 230 4.20 8.17 -15.50
C ASP A 230 3.31 7.24 -16.32
N LYS A 231 3.26 7.44 -17.64
CA LYS A 231 2.34 6.74 -18.54
C LYS A 231 2.60 5.24 -18.58
N ASP A 232 3.87 4.84 -18.63
CA ASP A 232 4.23 3.42 -18.79
C ASP A 232 4.03 2.67 -17.48
N PHE A 233 4.44 3.26 -16.37
CA PHE A 233 4.16 2.72 -15.04
C PHE A 233 2.66 2.58 -14.79
N TYR A 234 1.88 3.62 -15.08
CA TYR A 234 0.44 3.59 -14.89
C TYR A 234 -0.26 2.56 -15.78
N THR A 235 0.19 2.39 -17.01
CA THR A 235 -0.33 1.35 -17.93
C THR A 235 -0.08 -0.05 -17.37
N ARG A 236 1.10 -0.34 -16.85
CA ARG A 236 1.43 -1.61 -16.19
C ARG A 236 0.59 -1.84 -14.93
N MET A 237 0.39 -0.81 -14.09
CA MET A 237 -0.50 -0.88 -12.94
C MET A 237 -1.94 -1.22 -13.36
N LEU A 238 -2.46 -0.60 -14.43
CA LEU A 238 -3.77 -0.89 -14.99
C LEU A 238 -3.87 -2.35 -15.43
N GLN A 239 -2.93 -2.82 -16.24
CA GLN A 239 -2.91 -4.20 -16.72
C GLN A 239 -2.94 -5.21 -15.58
N LEU A 240 -2.12 -5.00 -14.55
CA LEU A 240 -2.09 -5.86 -13.36
C LEU A 240 -3.41 -5.78 -12.58
N SER A 241 -3.97 -4.58 -12.39
CA SER A 241 -5.27 -4.40 -11.70
C SER A 241 -6.40 -5.13 -12.42
N PHE A 242 -6.44 -5.08 -13.74
CA PHE A 242 -7.43 -5.84 -14.53
C PHE A 242 -7.15 -7.35 -14.49
N GLY A 243 -5.88 -7.78 -14.46
CA GLY A 243 -5.49 -9.18 -14.26
C GLY A 243 -6.02 -9.73 -12.93
N ILE A 244 -5.81 -8.99 -11.84
CA ILE A 244 -6.34 -9.32 -10.50
C ILE A 244 -7.87 -9.35 -10.49
N ALA A 245 -8.52 -8.36 -11.12
CA ALA A 245 -9.98 -8.25 -11.16
C ALA A 245 -10.67 -9.40 -11.90
N LYS A 246 -9.98 -10.04 -12.85
CA LYS A 246 -10.49 -11.23 -13.55
C LYS A 246 -10.54 -12.48 -12.66
N GLN A 247 -9.70 -12.54 -11.63
CA GLN A 247 -9.54 -13.70 -10.76
C GLN A 247 -10.29 -13.57 -9.43
N THR A 248 -10.84 -12.38 -9.13
CA THR A 248 -11.42 -12.08 -7.81
C THR A 248 -12.79 -11.42 -7.92
N GLY A 249 -13.64 -11.63 -6.90
CA GLY A 249 -14.87 -10.87 -6.76
C GLY A 249 -14.60 -9.44 -6.29
N ILE A 250 -15.24 -8.46 -6.93
CA ILE A 250 -15.15 -7.06 -6.53
C ILE A 250 -16.54 -6.49 -6.31
N PHE A 251 -16.73 -5.85 -5.17
CA PHE A 251 -18.02 -5.36 -4.72
C PHE A 251 -17.97 -3.87 -4.37
N THR A 252 -19.11 -3.21 -4.49
CA THR A 252 -19.38 -1.91 -3.88
C THR A 252 -20.30 -2.12 -2.68
N LEU A 253 -19.91 -1.57 -1.53
CA LEU A 253 -20.73 -1.53 -0.33
C LEU A 253 -21.04 -0.08 0.02
N HIS A 254 -22.28 0.31 -0.10
CA HIS A 254 -22.86 1.50 0.50
C HIS A 254 -23.28 1.12 1.90
N CYS A 255 -22.83 1.84 2.95
CA CYS A 255 -23.08 1.36 4.30
C CYS A 255 -23.05 2.42 5.40
N LEU A 256 -23.78 2.11 6.47
CA LEU A 256 -23.64 2.64 7.81
C LEU A 256 -22.52 1.92 8.57
N PRO A 257 -21.96 2.47 9.65
CA PRO A 257 -20.96 1.82 10.48
C PRO A 257 -21.61 0.90 11.55
N ASP A 258 -22.40 -0.10 11.13
CA ASP A 258 -23.19 -0.95 12.00
C ASP A 258 -23.00 -2.48 11.74
N GLU A 259 -23.67 -3.30 12.55
CA GLU A 259 -23.62 -4.76 12.46
C GLU A 259 -24.19 -5.27 11.13
N GLU A 260 -25.28 -4.68 10.64
CA GLU A 260 -25.93 -5.10 9.41
C GLU A 260 -24.97 -4.97 8.22
N ALA A 261 -24.22 -3.86 8.13
CA ALA A 261 -23.22 -3.68 7.11
C ALA A 261 -22.18 -4.80 7.06
N ALA A 262 -21.68 -5.25 8.23
CA ALA A 262 -20.75 -6.37 8.29
C ALA A 262 -21.40 -7.68 7.83
N ARG A 263 -22.64 -7.97 8.26
CA ARG A 263 -23.37 -9.21 7.94
C ARG A 263 -23.73 -9.31 6.46
N ILE A 264 -24.28 -8.25 5.85
CA ILE A 264 -24.61 -8.28 4.43
C ILE A 264 -23.34 -8.36 3.56
N CYS A 265 -22.28 -7.67 3.96
CA CYS A 265 -20.99 -7.74 3.29
C CYS A 265 -20.47 -9.18 3.33
N HIS A 266 -20.34 -9.78 4.51
CA HIS A 266 -19.90 -11.15 4.68
C HIS A 266 -20.72 -12.12 3.84
N ALA A 267 -22.07 -12.06 3.94
CA ALA A 267 -22.96 -12.95 3.21
C ALA A 267 -22.81 -12.87 1.69
N ALA A 268 -22.50 -11.67 1.15
CA ALA A 268 -22.32 -11.46 -0.29
C ALA A 268 -20.97 -11.97 -0.79
N VAL A 269 -19.88 -11.75 -0.03
CA VAL A 269 -18.52 -12.01 -0.50
C VAL A 269 -18.05 -13.45 -0.24
N THR A 270 -18.72 -14.20 0.66
CA THR A 270 -18.36 -15.59 1.00
C THR A 270 -19.10 -16.65 0.19
N LYS A 271 -20.16 -16.28 -0.53
CA LYS A 271 -20.97 -17.19 -1.38
C LYS A 271 -20.34 -17.47 -2.77
N GLN A 272 -19.04 -17.16 -2.96
CA GLN A 272 -18.35 -17.35 -4.24
C GLN A 272 -17.63 -18.69 -4.33
#